data_a4dd61d299cefb8bbe5392dff70a0e6a
#
_entry.id   a4dd61d299cefb8bbe5392dff70a0e6a
#
_cell.length_a   1.000
_cell.length_b   1.000
_cell.length_c   1.000
_cell.angle_alpha   90.00
_cell.angle_beta   90.00
_cell.angle_gamma   90.00
#
_symmetry.space_group_name_H-M   'P 1'
#
loop_
_entity.id
_entity.type
_entity.pdbx_description
1 polymer ?
#
loop_
_entity_poly.entity_id
_entity_poly.type
_entity_poly.pdbx_seq_one_letter_code
_entity_poly.pdbx_strand_id
1 'polypeptide(L)' 'AEEIGVQGRVIVEFVVERDGSITDVRVVKSVDPSLDKEAVRVVKSMPRWIPGKLNGSAVRVENTVPITFRLM' A
#
# COMPACT_ATOMS: atom_id res chain seq x y z
N ALA A 1 -5.95 -19.40 0.52
CA ALA A 1 -4.69 -18.69 0.57
C ALA A 1 -3.58 -19.61 1.02
N GLU A 2 -2.43 -19.38 0.47
CA GLU A 2 -1.27 -20.17 0.86
C GLU A 2 -0.90 -19.89 2.31
N GLU A 3 -0.41 -20.93 2.95
CA GLU A 3 0.13 -20.80 4.27
C GLU A 3 1.43 -20.01 4.20
N ILE A 4 1.49 -18.91 4.91
CA ILE A 4 2.68 -18.08 4.95
C ILE A 4 3.46 -18.40 6.22
N GLY A 5 4.63 -19.01 6.06
CA GLY A 5 5.45 -19.38 7.20
C GLY A 5 6.24 -18.25 7.81
N VAL A 6 6.00 -17.01 7.37
CA VAL A 6 6.74 -15.84 7.81
C VAL A 6 5.76 -14.80 8.31
N GLN A 7 6.11 -14.13 9.38
CA GLN A 7 5.32 -12.99 9.86
C GLN A 7 6.21 -11.76 9.91
N GLY A 8 5.60 -10.59 9.77
CA GLY A 8 6.32 -9.35 9.78
C GLY A 8 5.50 -8.20 9.23
N ARG A 9 6.13 -7.05 9.12
CA ARG A 9 5.49 -5.85 8.62
C ARG A 9 6.19 -5.37 7.36
N VAL A 10 5.42 -5.26 6.28
CA VAL A 10 5.89 -4.72 5.02
C VAL A 10 5.39 -3.29 4.91
N ILE A 11 6.28 -2.36 4.60
CA ILE A 11 5.92 -0.96 4.43
C ILE A 11 5.81 -0.70 2.94
N VAL A 12 4.63 -0.25 2.51
CA VAL A 12 4.35 0.03 1.11
C VAL A 12 4.07 1.51 0.94
N GLU A 13 4.75 2.11 -0.02
CA GLU A 13 4.56 3.51 -0.40
C GLU A 13 3.79 3.56 -1.71
N PHE A 14 2.87 4.50 -1.81
CA PHE A 14 2.10 4.69 -3.03
C PHE A 14 1.67 6.14 -3.14
N VAL A 15 1.20 6.50 -4.33
CA VAL A 15 0.73 7.85 -4.61
C VAL A 15 -0.79 7.81 -4.79
N VAL A 16 -1.49 8.72 -4.12
CA VAL A 16 -2.91 8.94 -4.34
C VAL A 16 -3.03 10.11 -5.33
N GLU A 17 -3.53 9.82 -6.52
CA GLU A 17 -3.69 10.83 -7.55
C GLU A 17 -4.89 11.73 -7.25
N ARG A 18 -5.05 12.79 -8.04
CA ARG A 18 -6.12 13.77 -7.84
C ARG A 18 -7.52 13.17 -7.93
N ASP A 19 -7.66 12.10 -8.70
CA ASP A 19 -8.94 11.40 -8.85
C ASP A 19 -9.16 10.29 -7.83
N GLY A 20 -8.20 10.10 -6.90
CA GLY A 20 -8.28 9.07 -5.89
C GLY A 20 -7.70 7.73 -6.31
N SER A 21 -7.18 7.61 -7.52
CA SER A 21 -6.54 6.38 -7.96
C SER A 21 -5.18 6.22 -7.31
N ILE A 22 -4.71 4.97 -7.21
CA ILE A 22 -3.44 4.64 -6.59
C ILE A 22 -2.42 4.31 -7.68
N THR A 23 -1.27 4.97 -7.64
CA THR A 23 -0.19 4.77 -8.61
C THR A 23 1.15 4.66 -7.89
N ASP A 24 2.20 4.29 -8.63
CA ASP A 24 3.58 4.23 -8.14
C ASP A 24 3.70 3.42 -6.84
N VAL A 25 3.03 2.27 -6.80
CA VAL A 25 3.08 1.37 -5.64
C VAL A 25 4.46 0.72 -5.57
N ARG A 26 5.10 0.82 -4.41
CA ARG A 26 6.42 0.18 -4.21
C ARG A 26 6.60 -0.21 -2.76
N VAL A 27 7.44 -1.21 -2.54
CA VAL A 27 7.78 -1.68 -1.20
C VAL A 27 8.99 -0.90 -0.70
N VAL A 28 8.82 -0.20 0.41
CA VAL A 28 9.89 0.59 1.02
C VAL A 28 10.68 -0.26 2.01
N LYS A 29 9.99 -1.12 2.74
CA LYS A 29 10.64 -2.03 3.67
C LYS A 29 10.16 -3.44 3.39
N SER A 30 11.07 -4.30 2.94
CA SER A 30 10.80 -5.67 2.60
C SER A 30 11.07 -6.60 3.78
N VAL A 31 10.28 -7.65 3.89
CA VAL A 31 10.49 -8.71 4.88
C VAL A 31 10.80 -10.01 4.15
N ASP A 32 9.95 -10.35 3.17
CA ASP A 32 10.03 -11.60 2.44
C ASP A 32 9.35 -11.40 1.10
N PRO A 33 9.89 -11.94 -0.01
CA PRO A 33 9.29 -11.73 -1.33
C PRO A 33 7.82 -12.09 -1.42
N SER A 34 7.41 -13.18 -0.75
CA SER A 34 6.00 -13.59 -0.75
C SER A 34 5.11 -12.57 -0.06
N LEU A 35 5.56 -12.04 1.07
CA LEU A 35 4.82 -11.01 1.81
C LEU A 35 4.80 -9.70 1.05
N ASP A 36 5.90 -9.34 0.41
CA ASP A 36 5.99 -8.11 -0.37
C ASP A 36 4.99 -8.13 -1.51
N LYS A 37 4.93 -9.25 -2.23
CA LYS A 37 3.99 -9.41 -3.34
C LYS A 37 2.55 -9.31 -2.86
N GLU A 38 2.24 -9.95 -1.75
CA GLU A 38 0.90 -9.92 -1.17
C GLU A 38 0.53 -8.51 -0.71
N ALA A 39 1.47 -7.79 -0.10
CA ALA A 39 1.23 -6.43 0.34
C ALA A 39 0.91 -5.50 -0.83
N VAL A 40 1.66 -5.62 -1.92
CA VAL A 40 1.41 -4.82 -3.12
C VAL A 40 0.03 -5.15 -3.69
N ARG A 41 -0.33 -6.44 -3.73
CA ARG A 41 -1.64 -6.86 -4.20
C ARG A 41 -2.77 -6.26 -3.37
N VAL A 42 -2.61 -6.26 -2.06
CA VAL A 42 -3.61 -5.70 -1.14
C VAL A 42 -3.78 -4.20 -1.41
N VAL A 43 -2.68 -3.47 -1.53
CA VAL A 43 -2.73 -2.03 -1.78
C VAL A 43 -3.41 -1.75 -3.12
N LYS A 44 -3.07 -2.51 -4.15
CA LYS A 44 -3.66 -2.32 -5.48
C LYS A 44 -5.13 -2.67 -5.55
N SER A 45 -5.61 -3.52 -4.65
CA SER A 45 -7.01 -3.93 -4.61
C SER A 45 -7.89 -3.02 -3.75
N MET A 46 -7.28 -2.06 -3.07
CA MET A 46 -8.05 -1.12 -2.26
C MET A 46 -8.94 -0.23 -3.12
N PRO A 47 -10.12 0.16 -2.59
CA PRO A 47 -10.95 1.14 -3.29
C PRO A 47 -10.22 2.47 -3.40
N ARG A 48 -10.77 3.37 -4.21
CA ARG A 48 -10.17 4.69 -4.36
C ARG A 48 -10.04 5.40 -3.02
N TRP A 49 -8.92 6.07 -2.86
CA TRP A 49 -8.67 6.88 -1.68
C TRP A 49 -9.24 8.27 -1.87
N ILE A 50 -9.47 8.94 -0.75
CA ILE A 50 -9.85 10.34 -0.80
C ILE A 50 -8.58 11.15 -1.08
N PRO A 51 -8.53 11.90 -2.18
CA PRO A 51 -7.33 12.69 -2.48
C PRO A 51 -7.08 13.76 -1.43
N GLY A 52 -5.82 14.13 -1.23
CA GLY A 52 -5.48 15.28 -0.42
C GLY A 52 -6.02 16.55 -1.07
N LYS A 53 -6.20 17.59 -0.27
CA LYS A 53 -6.66 18.87 -0.79
C LYS A 53 -5.75 19.99 -0.30
N LEU A 54 -5.52 20.93 -1.19
CA LEU A 54 -4.78 22.16 -0.88
C LEU A 54 -5.60 23.31 -1.41
N ASN A 55 -6.00 24.23 -0.53
CA ASN A 55 -6.84 25.36 -0.90
C ASN A 55 -8.09 24.95 -1.68
N GLY A 56 -8.73 23.84 -1.27
CA GLY A 56 -9.95 23.38 -1.89
C GLY A 56 -9.77 22.58 -3.16
N SER A 57 -8.57 22.43 -3.65
CA SER A 57 -8.27 21.67 -4.87
C SER A 57 -7.64 20.33 -4.54
N ALA A 58 -8.04 19.28 -5.24
CA ALA A 58 -7.45 17.96 -5.08
C ALA A 58 -5.99 17.99 -5.54
N VAL A 59 -5.11 17.35 -4.77
CA VAL A 59 -3.69 17.29 -5.09
C VAL A 59 -3.19 15.86 -5.00
N ARG A 60 -2.12 15.58 -5.72
CA ARG A 60 -1.42 14.30 -5.68
C ARG A 60 -0.63 14.21 -4.38
N VAL A 61 -0.78 13.09 -3.66
CA VAL A 61 -0.15 12.93 -2.34
C VAL A 61 0.52 11.56 -2.25
N GLU A 62 1.72 11.52 -1.69
CA GLU A 62 2.38 10.26 -1.36
C GLU A 62 1.93 9.79 0.01
N ASN A 63 1.62 8.51 0.11
CA ASN A 63 1.24 7.87 1.37
C ASN A 63 2.06 6.62 1.60
N THR A 64 2.21 6.26 2.87
CA THR A 64 2.93 5.06 3.27
C THR A 64 2.06 4.30 4.25
N VAL A 65 1.87 3.01 4.01
CA VAL A 65 1.07 2.17 4.90
C VAL A 65 1.85 0.93 5.31
N PRO A 66 1.76 0.53 6.58
CA PRO A 66 2.31 -0.74 7.03
C PRO A 66 1.27 -1.83 6.85
N ILE A 67 1.69 -2.95 6.26
CA ILE A 67 0.87 -4.13 6.12
C ILE A 67 1.47 -5.20 7.05
N THR A 68 0.73 -5.58 8.07
CA THR A 68 1.20 -6.56 9.05
C THR A 68 0.68 -7.94 8.69
N PHE A 69 1.60 -8.89 8.61
CA PHE A 69 1.27 -10.30 8.38
C PHE A 69 1.54 -11.07 9.67
N ARG A 70 0.63 -11.95 10.00
CA ARG A 70 0.75 -12.80 11.20
C ARG A 70 0.49 -14.24 10.86
N LEU A 71 1.20 -15.12 11.56
CA LEU A 71 0.89 -16.54 11.50
C LEU A 71 -0.39 -16.79 12.27
N MET A 72 -1.24 -17.60 11.69
CA MET A 72 -2.52 -17.96 12.28
C MET A 72 -2.39 -19.26 13.09
#